data_bb083a9c9c49656c8aeb39e2b992b54d
#
_entry.id   bb083a9c9c49656c8aeb39e2b992b54d
#
_cell.length_a   1.000
_cell.length_b   1.000
_cell.length_c   1.000
_cell.angle_alpha   90.00
_cell.angle_beta   90.00
_cell.angle_gamma   90.00
#
_symmetry.space_group_name_H-M   'P 1'
#
loop_
_entity.id
_entity.type
_entity.pdbx_description
1 polymer ?
#
loop_
_entity_poly.entity_id
_entity_poly.type
_entity_poly.pdbx_seq_one_letter_code
_entity_poly.pdbx_strand_id
1 'polypeptide(L)'
;MKETTDRHPYLVKASVAILSVGLLAAGCAPTSVNLTPSHPPAASTGLYPFEVQWDSPRRGIKADDLKAYVVIGTNLFPMTRVANTPNRWEALVPLPPDKTSVPYRYKFDYRYPEIRNSSVASDLSDEYHLVVPRN
;
A
#
# COMPACT_ATOMS: atom_id res chain seq x y z
N MET A 1 -24.24 -52.22 52.91
CA MET A 1 -24.32 -52.07 51.44
C MET A 1 -24.82 -50.68 51.13
N LYS A 2 -23.94 -49.77 50.79
CA LYS A 2 -24.25 -48.48 50.15
C LYS A 2 -23.03 -48.07 49.39
N GLU A 3 -23.06 -48.19 48.08
CA GLU A 3 -22.07 -47.63 47.17
C GLU A 3 -22.23 -46.11 47.14
N THR A 4 -21.16 -45.43 47.50
CA THR A 4 -21.05 -43.99 47.39
C THR A 4 -20.29 -43.68 46.13
N THR A 5 -21.03 -43.25 45.11
CA THR A 5 -20.47 -42.77 43.84
C THR A 5 -19.83 -41.41 44.06
N ASP A 6 -18.53 -41.38 44.03
CA ASP A 6 -17.75 -40.17 44.14
C ASP A 6 -17.60 -39.56 42.73
N ARG A 7 -18.26 -38.44 42.48
CA ARG A 7 -18.20 -37.68 41.22
C ARG A 7 -17.12 -36.60 41.35
N HIS A 8 -16.03 -36.80 40.67
CA HIS A 8 -14.97 -35.79 40.54
C HIS A 8 -15.41 -34.57 39.70
N PRO A 9 -15.36 -33.37 40.25
CA PRO A 9 -15.69 -32.11 39.53
C PRO A 9 -14.43 -31.37 39.03
N TYR A 10 -13.52 -31.99 38.28
CA TYR A 10 -12.30 -31.30 37.87
C TYR A 10 -12.16 -31.02 36.36
N LEU A 11 -13.20 -31.13 35.57
CA LEU A 11 -13.10 -31.04 34.10
C LEU A 11 -13.70 -29.80 33.45
N VAL A 12 -13.89 -28.68 34.16
CA VAL A 12 -14.50 -27.47 33.56
C VAL A 12 -13.66 -26.19 33.71
N LYS A 13 -12.35 -26.24 33.94
CA LYS A 13 -11.54 -25.01 34.11
C LYS A 13 -10.40 -24.82 33.09
N ALA A 14 -10.37 -25.52 31.99
CA ALA A 14 -9.25 -25.47 31.04
C ALA A 14 -9.56 -24.85 29.65
N SER A 15 -10.68 -24.16 29.45
CA SER A 15 -11.09 -23.74 28.10
C SER A 15 -11.26 -22.23 27.88
N VAL A 16 -10.79 -21.35 28.77
CA VAL A 16 -10.99 -19.88 28.63
C VAL A 16 -9.69 -19.09 28.41
N ALA A 17 -8.53 -19.69 28.36
CA ALA A 17 -7.25 -18.99 28.36
C ALA A 17 -6.55 -18.86 26.98
N ILE A 18 -7.15 -19.20 25.86
CA ILE A 18 -6.47 -19.20 24.53
C ILE A 18 -7.05 -18.16 23.55
N LEU A 19 -7.89 -17.23 23.97
CA LEU A 19 -8.52 -16.28 23.04
C LEU A 19 -8.01 -14.81 23.14
N SER A 20 -6.84 -14.56 23.71
CA SER A 20 -6.39 -13.17 23.97
C SER A 20 -5.06 -12.77 23.33
N VAL A 21 -4.44 -13.55 22.45
CA VAL A 21 -3.11 -13.25 21.88
C VAL A 21 -3.12 -12.80 20.40
N GLY A 22 -4.30 -12.68 19.78
CA GLY A 22 -4.43 -12.45 18.33
C GLY A 22 -4.50 -10.99 17.86
N LEU A 23 -4.38 -9.95 18.70
CA LEU A 23 -4.81 -8.60 18.30
C LEU A 23 -3.75 -7.49 18.38
N LEU A 24 -2.47 -7.77 18.28
CA LEU A 24 -1.42 -6.73 18.40
C LEU A 24 -0.45 -6.65 17.21
N ALA A 25 -0.82 -7.08 16.02
CA ALA A 25 -0.05 -6.87 14.80
C ALA A 25 -0.71 -5.85 13.86
N ALA A 26 -1.30 -4.77 14.38
CA ALA A 26 -1.55 -3.57 13.60
C ALA A 26 -0.22 -2.82 13.45
N GLY A 27 0.73 -3.41 12.72
CA GLY A 27 1.92 -2.72 12.27
C GLY A 27 1.50 -1.50 11.46
N CYS A 28 2.12 -0.34 11.71
CA CYS A 28 1.96 0.85 10.88
C CYS A 28 2.38 0.52 9.45
N ALA A 29 1.44 0.08 8.61
CA ALA A 29 1.68 -0.09 7.18
C ALA A 29 1.77 1.28 6.51
N PRO A 30 2.61 1.46 5.49
CA PRO A 30 2.60 2.67 4.70
C PRO A 30 1.22 2.87 4.07
N THR A 31 0.76 4.10 4.07
CA THR A 31 -0.56 4.42 3.52
C THR A 31 -0.40 5.15 2.21
N SER A 32 -0.93 4.59 1.13
CA SER A 32 -1.06 5.26 -0.16
C SER A 32 -2.53 5.57 -0.44
N VAL A 33 -2.79 6.81 -0.90
CA VAL A 33 -4.11 7.26 -1.34
C VAL A 33 -4.03 7.56 -2.83
N ASN A 34 -4.77 6.82 -3.62
CA ASN A 34 -4.86 7.05 -5.06
C ASN A 34 -5.68 8.32 -5.33
N LEU A 35 -5.07 9.28 -6.01
CA LEU A 35 -5.70 10.54 -6.41
C LEU A 35 -6.00 10.58 -7.93
N THR A 36 -5.59 9.56 -8.67
CA THR A 36 -5.86 9.43 -10.11
C THR A 36 -7.33 9.13 -10.35
N PRO A 37 -8.03 9.90 -11.18
CA PRO A 37 -9.39 9.58 -11.56
C PRO A 37 -9.47 8.23 -12.29
N SER A 38 -10.43 7.39 -11.91
CA SER A 38 -10.64 6.11 -12.59
C SER A 38 -11.15 6.25 -14.03
N HIS A 39 -11.77 7.39 -14.36
CA HIS A 39 -12.31 7.75 -15.66
C HIS A 39 -11.80 9.13 -16.06
N PRO A 40 -10.55 9.29 -16.48
CA PRO A 40 -10.04 10.57 -16.93
C PRO A 40 -10.68 10.96 -18.27
N PRO A 41 -10.71 12.26 -18.61
CA PRO A 41 -11.11 12.69 -19.95
C PRO A 41 -10.13 12.16 -21.00
N ALA A 42 -10.59 12.04 -22.25
CA ALA A 42 -9.73 11.63 -23.35
C ALA A 42 -8.57 12.61 -23.52
N ALA A 43 -7.34 12.09 -23.52
CA ALA A 43 -6.15 12.89 -23.70
C ALA A 43 -5.70 12.88 -25.16
N SER A 44 -5.74 14.04 -25.83
CA SER A 44 -5.30 14.20 -27.23
C SER A 44 -3.82 13.84 -27.43
N THR A 45 -3.02 13.95 -26.38
CA THR A 45 -1.59 13.61 -26.36
C THR A 45 -1.31 12.12 -26.10
N GLY A 46 -2.33 11.35 -25.71
CA GLY A 46 -2.16 9.97 -25.23
C GLY A 46 -1.47 9.85 -23.88
N LEU A 47 -1.19 10.97 -23.20
CA LEU A 47 -0.58 11.01 -21.87
C LEU A 47 -1.68 11.24 -20.83
N TYR A 48 -1.70 10.36 -19.83
CA TYR A 48 -2.70 10.42 -18.76
C TYR A 48 -2.03 10.79 -17.42
N PRO A 49 -2.65 11.67 -16.64
CA PRO A 49 -2.12 12.06 -15.34
C PRO A 49 -2.36 10.97 -14.30
N PHE A 50 -1.30 10.62 -13.60
CA PHE A 50 -1.33 9.76 -12.42
C PHE A 50 -0.90 10.58 -11.21
N GLU A 51 -1.63 10.46 -10.12
CA GLU A 51 -1.35 11.18 -8.89
C GLU A 51 -1.61 10.29 -7.68
N VAL A 52 -0.74 10.39 -6.68
CA VAL A 52 -0.82 9.63 -5.44
C VAL A 52 -0.33 10.45 -4.26
N GLN A 53 -0.98 10.29 -3.13
CA GLN A 53 -0.44 10.68 -1.84
C GLN A 53 0.12 9.44 -1.15
N TRP A 54 1.32 9.58 -0.54
CA TRP A 54 1.94 8.49 0.19
C TRP A 54 2.54 8.98 1.50
N ASP A 55 2.17 8.31 2.59
CA ASP A 55 2.66 8.58 3.93
C ASP A 55 3.42 7.36 4.45
N SER A 56 4.69 7.56 4.78
CA SER A 56 5.51 6.53 5.38
C SER A 56 5.34 6.50 6.89
N PRO A 57 5.21 5.32 7.50
CA PRO A 57 5.28 5.16 8.94
C PRO A 57 6.70 5.38 9.48
N ARG A 58 7.70 5.38 8.59
CA ARG A 58 9.12 5.55 8.96
C ARG A 58 9.49 7.02 8.93
N ARG A 59 10.13 7.46 10.01
CA ARG A 59 10.59 8.84 10.15
C ARG A 59 12.00 9.00 9.55
N GLY A 60 12.33 10.23 9.16
CA GLY A 60 13.68 10.60 8.74
C GLY A 60 14.04 10.23 7.30
N ILE A 61 13.07 9.83 6.47
CA ILE A 61 13.30 9.65 5.03
C ILE A 61 13.58 11.02 4.42
N LYS A 62 14.74 11.17 3.77
CA LYS A 62 15.08 12.38 3.03
C LYS A 62 14.39 12.40 1.66
N ALA A 63 14.12 13.58 1.15
CA ALA A 63 13.47 13.75 -0.15
C ALA A 63 14.22 13.04 -1.30
N ASP A 64 15.56 13.13 -1.30
CA ASP A 64 16.41 12.53 -2.32
C ASP A 64 16.53 11.00 -2.20
N ASP A 65 16.19 10.46 -1.04
CA ASP A 65 16.22 9.03 -0.74
C ASP A 65 14.88 8.33 -1.05
N LEU A 66 13.89 9.07 -1.56
CA LEU A 66 12.57 8.54 -1.90
C LEU A 66 12.30 8.71 -3.40
N LYS A 67 12.00 7.61 -4.07
CA LYS A 67 11.62 7.54 -5.49
C LYS A 67 10.25 6.90 -5.60
N ALA A 68 9.36 7.53 -6.35
CA ALA A 68 8.01 7.04 -6.61
C ALA A 68 7.86 6.67 -8.10
N TYR A 69 7.06 5.65 -8.37
CA TYR A 69 6.79 5.15 -9.72
C TYR A 69 5.32 4.75 -9.88
N VAL A 70 4.79 4.95 -11.08
CA VAL A 70 3.62 4.24 -11.58
C VAL A 70 4.10 2.94 -12.20
N VAL A 71 3.48 1.82 -11.83
CA VAL A 71 3.79 0.47 -12.34
C VAL A 71 2.63 0.03 -13.23
N ILE A 72 2.89 -0.21 -14.50
CA ILE A 72 1.92 -0.76 -15.46
C ILE A 72 2.55 -2.00 -16.10
N GLY A 73 2.02 -3.18 -15.78
CA GLY A 73 2.66 -4.44 -16.17
C GLY A 73 4.08 -4.54 -15.59
N THR A 74 5.09 -4.60 -16.48
CA THR A 74 6.51 -4.62 -16.12
C THR A 74 7.20 -3.26 -16.20
N ASN A 75 6.49 -2.23 -16.65
CA ASN A 75 7.06 -0.90 -16.86
C ASN A 75 6.95 -0.04 -15.60
N LEU A 76 8.03 0.69 -15.31
CA LEU A 76 8.13 1.65 -14.21
C LEU A 76 8.21 3.06 -14.81
N PHE A 77 7.23 3.90 -14.50
CA PHE A 77 7.21 5.30 -14.92
C PHE A 77 7.54 6.19 -13.72
N PRO A 78 8.66 6.92 -13.73
CA PRO A 78 9.06 7.75 -12.61
C PRO A 78 8.05 8.87 -12.37
N MET A 79 7.80 9.17 -11.10
CA MET A 79 6.93 10.26 -10.67
C MET A 79 7.75 11.41 -10.10
N THR A 80 7.24 12.61 -10.25
CA THR A 80 7.80 13.84 -9.69
C THR A 80 7.00 14.26 -8.47
N ARG A 81 7.68 14.79 -7.46
CA ARG A 81 7.02 15.36 -6.28
C ARG A 81 6.28 16.64 -6.66
N VAL A 82 5.02 16.76 -6.25
CA VAL A 82 4.24 17.97 -6.45
C VAL A 82 4.78 19.09 -5.56
N ALA A 83 5.04 20.26 -6.14
CA ALA A 83 5.58 21.40 -5.41
C ALA A 83 4.66 21.81 -4.24
N ASN A 84 5.26 22.24 -3.14
CA ASN A 84 4.58 22.69 -1.92
C ASN A 84 3.67 21.63 -1.25
N THR A 85 3.80 20.36 -1.62
CA THR A 85 3.10 19.26 -0.97
C THR A 85 4.11 18.21 -0.50
N PRO A 86 4.17 17.87 0.77
CA PRO A 86 5.25 17.02 1.28
C PRO A 86 5.16 15.56 0.83
N ASN A 87 3.96 15.09 0.49
CA ASN A 87 3.66 13.67 0.30
C ASN A 87 2.86 13.35 -0.97
N ARG A 88 2.81 14.28 -1.96
CA ARG A 88 2.12 14.07 -3.25
C ARG A 88 3.10 13.90 -4.39
N TRP A 89 2.74 13.01 -5.32
CA TRP A 89 3.55 12.63 -6.46
C TRP A 89 2.69 12.57 -7.70
N GLU A 90 3.22 13.01 -8.83
CA GLU A 90 2.52 13.03 -10.11
C GLU A 90 3.41 12.52 -11.26
N ALA A 91 2.78 11.97 -12.29
CA ALA A 91 3.42 11.62 -13.54
C ALA A 91 2.42 11.70 -14.70
N LEU A 92 2.93 12.00 -15.89
CA LEU A 92 2.22 11.83 -17.14
C LEU A 92 2.70 10.55 -17.81
N VAL A 93 1.79 9.58 -18.00
CA VAL A 93 2.13 8.25 -18.48
C VAL A 93 1.41 7.95 -19.79
N PRO A 94 2.13 7.50 -20.83
CA PRO A 94 1.51 7.05 -22.06
C PRO A 94 0.79 5.72 -21.81
N LEU A 95 -0.48 5.63 -22.24
CA LEU A 95 -1.25 4.39 -22.14
C LEU A 95 -1.39 3.73 -23.51
N PRO A 96 -1.46 2.39 -23.57
CA PRO A 96 -1.71 1.66 -24.81
C PRO A 96 -3.08 2.06 -25.40
N PRO A 97 -3.14 2.47 -26.67
CA PRO A 97 -4.38 2.96 -27.28
C PRO A 97 -5.42 1.85 -27.52
N ASP A 98 -4.99 0.60 -27.51
CA ASP A 98 -5.82 -0.60 -27.70
C ASP A 98 -6.50 -1.09 -26.42
N LYS A 99 -6.10 -0.58 -25.25
CA LYS A 99 -6.66 -0.97 -23.97
C LYS A 99 -7.84 -0.09 -23.56
N THR A 100 -8.88 -0.73 -23.07
CA THR A 100 -10.06 -0.05 -22.49
C THR A 100 -9.95 0.13 -20.99
N SER A 101 -9.12 -0.67 -20.35
CA SER A 101 -8.81 -0.60 -18.92
C SER A 101 -7.36 -0.99 -18.71
N VAL A 102 -6.67 -0.23 -17.88
CA VAL A 102 -5.26 -0.44 -17.56
C VAL A 102 -5.11 -0.62 -16.06
N PRO A 103 -4.72 -1.82 -15.60
CA PRO A 103 -4.37 -2.02 -14.20
C PRO A 103 -3.02 -1.36 -13.90
N TYR A 104 -2.92 -0.73 -12.73
CA TYR A 104 -1.70 -0.07 -12.29
C TYR A 104 -1.55 -0.10 -10.77
N ARG A 105 -0.32 0.13 -10.30
CA ARG A 105 0.04 0.29 -8.89
C ARG A 105 1.01 1.45 -8.74
N TYR A 106 1.21 1.89 -7.50
CA TYR A 106 2.28 2.81 -7.15
C TYR A 106 3.37 2.06 -6.40
N LYS A 107 4.63 2.36 -6.72
CA LYS A 107 5.81 1.80 -6.06
C LYS A 107 6.64 2.93 -5.46
N PHE A 108 7.06 2.75 -4.21
CA PHE A 108 7.91 3.71 -3.48
C PHE A 108 9.17 2.99 -3.02
N ASP A 109 10.30 3.40 -3.55
CA ASP A 109 11.62 2.92 -3.13
C ASP A 109 12.26 3.99 -2.27
N TYR A 110 12.67 3.66 -1.05
CA TYR A 110 13.20 4.63 -0.12
C TYR A 110 14.27 4.06 0.79
N ARG A 111 15.12 4.99 1.29
CA ARG A 111 16.11 4.71 2.32
C ARG A 111 15.71 5.43 3.60
N TYR A 112 15.83 4.75 4.71
CA TYR A 112 15.53 5.32 6.03
C TYR A 112 16.69 5.08 7.01
N PRO A 113 16.91 6.02 7.96
CA PRO A 113 17.96 5.87 8.96
C PRO A 113 17.59 4.82 10.00
N GLU A 114 18.58 4.04 10.40
CA GLU A 114 18.56 3.17 11.58
C GLU A 114 19.65 3.63 12.57
N ILE A 115 19.66 3.05 13.77
CA ILE A 115 20.54 3.51 14.88
C ILE A 115 22.02 3.51 14.47
N ARG A 116 22.47 2.62 13.60
CA ARG A 116 23.89 2.51 13.19
C ARG A 116 24.11 2.60 11.68
N ASN A 117 23.08 2.38 10.90
CA ASN A 117 23.14 2.26 9.44
C ASN A 117 21.94 2.93 8.78
N SER A 118 21.81 2.78 7.48
CA SER A 118 20.59 3.07 6.73
C SER A 118 20.10 1.79 6.08
N SER A 119 18.79 1.59 6.06
CA SER A 119 18.13 0.46 5.39
C SER A 119 17.35 0.93 4.18
N VAL A 120 17.21 0.06 3.18
CA VAL A 120 16.38 0.27 1.98
C VAL A 120 15.09 -0.51 2.14
N ALA A 121 14.00 0.09 1.67
CA ALA A 121 12.70 -0.56 1.61
C ALA A 121 11.99 -0.19 0.30
N SER A 122 11.01 -1.02 -0.05
CA SER A 122 10.14 -0.81 -1.20
C SER A 122 8.72 -1.14 -0.79
N ASP A 123 7.81 -0.20 -1.02
CA ASP A 123 6.38 -0.39 -0.79
C ASP A 123 5.63 -0.39 -2.12
N LEU A 124 4.64 -1.25 -2.22
CA LEU A 124 3.77 -1.37 -3.37
C LEU A 124 2.32 -1.16 -2.92
N SER A 125 1.59 -0.28 -3.61
CA SER A 125 0.17 -0.03 -3.32
C SER A 125 -0.72 -1.20 -3.73
N ASP A 126 -1.98 -1.13 -3.37
CA ASP A 126 -3.04 -1.93 -3.98
C ASP A 126 -3.10 -1.67 -5.49
N GLU A 127 -3.77 -2.58 -6.20
CA GLU A 127 -4.02 -2.45 -7.63
C GLU A 127 -5.23 -1.57 -7.88
N TYR A 128 -5.06 -0.60 -8.78
CA TYR A 128 -6.11 0.28 -9.28
C TYR A 128 -6.33 0.05 -10.77
N HIS A 129 -7.45 0.51 -11.28
CA HIS A 129 -7.78 0.42 -12.69
C HIS A 129 -8.14 1.80 -13.24
N LEU A 130 -7.55 2.15 -14.37
CA LEU A 130 -7.89 3.35 -15.13
C LEU A 130 -8.64 2.94 -16.39
N VAL A 131 -9.83 3.49 -16.59
CA VAL A 131 -10.62 3.28 -17.80
C VAL A 131 -10.17 4.29 -18.85
N VAL A 132 -9.64 3.78 -19.97
CA VAL A 132 -9.18 4.62 -21.08
C VAL A 132 -10.40 5.01 -21.91
N PRO A 133 -10.72 6.32 -22.03
CA PRO A 133 -11.84 6.76 -22.85
C PRO A 133 -11.55 6.46 -24.33
N ARG A 134 -12.58 5.99 -25.04
CA ARG A 134 -12.52 5.82 -26.48
C ARG A 134 -12.89 7.15 -27.15
N ASN A 135 -12.07 7.59 -28.07
CA ASN A 135 -12.39 8.69 -28.99
C ASN A 135 -13.36 8.22 -30.07
#